data_a9d9621badc15b9bdd6f7b3f4a83bb46
#
_entry.id   a9d9621badc15b9bdd6f7b3f4a83bb46
#
_cell.length_a   1.000
_cell.length_b   1.000
_cell.length_c   1.000
_cell.angle_alpha   90.00
_cell.angle_beta   90.00
_cell.angle_gamma   90.00
#
_symmetry.space_group_name_H-M   'P 1'
#
loop_
_entity.id
_entity.type
_entity.pdbx_description
1 polymer ?
#
loop_
_entity_poly.entity_id
_entity_poly.type
_entity_poly.pdbx_seq_one_letter_code
_entity_poly.pdbx_strand_id
1 'polypeptide(L)'
;MDGVSPRNSTTPLPARTDPGCRRRVALCKAGPCCGPARGGTGGRVPPGPPGPHPPRPPAGKGARVTPRRRSARSPLSSQSARRVSAGRRKWRRRGAAMAEARPLRLLALHGYRQSARRFRQRTGALRKALRGRAELVAIDAPHRLPAGAEDDPDGDDPPRGWWFSGPGTFEAGEAAAAPAGLEESLSAVAAALAEHGPFDGLLGFSQGAALGAMVCALRARGDPRFPVAFAVLVAAFASRAPAHGHFYREPIALPTLHVVGDTDGVIAAALSRELAQCFVEPVVLTHPGGHFIPAAAAQKKAYLEFLERFCPGQGQAERLEAGEV
;
A
#
# COMPACT_ATOMS: atom_id res chain seq x y z
N MET A 1 -60.15 22.25 -51.53
CA MET A 1 -59.02 21.64 -52.25
C MET A 1 -58.10 21.12 -51.16
N ASP A 2 -58.38 20.02 -50.51
CA ASP A 2 -58.11 18.65 -50.82
C ASP A 2 -56.60 18.36 -50.76
N GLY A 3 -56.19 17.73 -49.73
CA GLY A 3 -54.81 17.24 -49.52
C GLY A 3 -54.75 16.18 -48.42
N VAL A 4 -55.01 14.99 -48.84
CA VAL A 4 -55.10 13.73 -48.17
C VAL A 4 -53.78 13.36 -47.45
N SER A 5 -53.87 12.95 -46.19
CA SER A 5 -52.82 12.26 -45.39
C SER A 5 -52.86 10.76 -45.64
N PRO A 6 -51.75 10.06 -45.80
CA PRO A 6 -51.73 8.61 -45.65
C PRO A 6 -51.18 8.17 -44.26
N ARG A 7 -51.97 7.32 -43.62
CA ARG A 7 -51.61 6.54 -42.42
C ARG A 7 -50.64 5.46 -42.81
N ASN A 8 -49.54 5.33 -42.07
CA ASN A 8 -48.66 4.15 -42.10
C ASN A 8 -48.82 3.38 -40.79
N SER A 9 -49.49 2.24 -40.91
CA SER A 9 -49.60 1.21 -39.93
C SER A 9 -48.39 0.28 -40.04
N THR A 10 -47.55 0.22 -39.01
CA THR A 10 -46.48 -0.78 -38.89
C THR A 10 -46.78 -1.71 -37.71
N THR A 11 -47.11 -2.92 -38.07
CA THR A 11 -47.33 -4.08 -37.20
C THR A 11 -46.01 -4.54 -36.56
N PRO A 12 -45.93 -4.88 -35.27
CA PRO A 12 -44.73 -5.44 -34.69
C PRO A 12 -44.63 -6.94 -34.96
N LEU A 13 -43.43 -7.38 -35.37
CA LEU A 13 -43.04 -8.79 -35.52
C LEU A 13 -42.77 -9.44 -34.15
N PRO A 14 -43.04 -10.75 -34.01
CA PRO A 14 -42.90 -11.46 -32.76
C PRO A 14 -41.44 -11.81 -32.45
N ALA A 15 -41.08 -11.75 -31.16
CA ALA A 15 -39.79 -12.12 -30.61
C ALA A 15 -39.50 -13.62 -30.80
N ARG A 16 -38.34 -13.93 -31.31
CA ARG A 16 -37.76 -15.30 -31.32
C ARG A 16 -37.26 -15.63 -29.93
N THR A 17 -37.82 -16.66 -29.34
CA THR A 17 -37.33 -17.32 -28.14
C THR A 17 -36.26 -18.34 -28.54
N ASP A 18 -35.06 -18.19 -28.01
CA ASP A 18 -33.97 -19.16 -28.10
C ASP A 18 -33.93 -20.01 -26.81
N PRO A 19 -34.04 -21.34 -26.88
CA PRO A 19 -33.98 -22.18 -25.68
C PRO A 19 -32.59 -22.84 -25.57
N GLY A 20 -31.84 -22.53 -24.55
CA GLY A 20 -30.74 -23.45 -24.21
C GLY A 20 -29.52 -22.85 -23.53
N CYS A 21 -29.60 -22.55 -22.25
CA CYS A 21 -28.43 -22.69 -21.39
C CYS A 21 -28.86 -23.04 -19.95
N ARG A 22 -28.97 -24.35 -19.71
CA ARG A 22 -29.19 -24.88 -18.36
C ARG A 22 -27.89 -24.76 -17.56
N ARG A 23 -27.78 -23.79 -16.68
CA ARG A 23 -26.78 -23.80 -15.61
C ARG A 23 -27.29 -24.71 -14.49
N ARG A 24 -26.51 -25.74 -14.17
CA ARG A 24 -26.69 -26.60 -13.02
C ARG A 24 -26.40 -25.80 -11.75
N VAL A 25 -27.44 -25.54 -10.99
CA VAL A 25 -27.35 -25.08 -9.59
C VAL A 25 -27.22 -26.34 -8.74
N ALA A 26 -26.07 -26.54 -8.11
CA ALA A 26 -25.86 -27.58 -7.12
C ALA A 26 -26.49 -27.11 -5.81
N LEU A 27 -27.66 -27.67 -5.46
CA LEU A 27 -28.24 -27.56 -4.14
C LEU A 27 -27.42 -28.43 -3.16
N CYS A 28 -26.72 -27.85 -2.21
CA CYS A 28 -26.30 -28.54 -1.01
C CYS A 28 -27.48 -28.61 -0.05
N LYS A 29 -28.00 -29.82 0.15
CA LYS A 29 -29.05 -30.14 1.11
C LYS A 29 -28.51 -30.01 2.54
N ALA A 30 -29.13 -29.15 3.34
CA ALA A 30 -29.01 -29.16 4.78
C ALA A 30 -29.81 -30.34 5.36
N GLY A 31 -29.15 -31.16 6.15
CA GLY A 31 -29.83 -32.16 7.01
C GLY A 31 -29.86 -31.69 8.46
N PRO A 32 -30.98 -31.86 9.15
CA PRO A 32 -31.08 -31.46 10.55
C PRO A 32 -30.69 -32.63 11.46
N CYS A 33 -29.83 -32.38 12.46
CA CYS A 33 -29.67 -33.24 13.61
C CYS A 33 -29.99 -32.45 14.89
N CYS A 34 -31.19 -32.66 15.40
CA CYS A 34 -31.59 -32.30 16.76
C CYS A 34 -31.06 -33.34 17.75
N GLY A 35 -30.60 -32.88 18.92
CA GLY A 35 -30.47 -33.71 20.12
C GLY A 35 -30.13 -32.82 21.32
N PRO A 36 -30.96 -32.84 22.39
CA PRO A 36 -30.71 -31.97 23.55
C PRO A 36 -29.77 -32.67 24.54
N ALA A 37 -28.73 -32.01 24.99
CA ALA A 37 -27.92 -32.45 26.11
C ALA A 37 -28.19 -31.61 27.35
N ARG A 38 -28.49 -32.36 28.40
CA ARG A 38 -28.86 -31.97 29.76
C ARG A 38 -27.71 -31.29 30.50
N GLY A 39 -28.09 -30.49 31.51
CA GLY A 39 -27.30 -29.70 32.40
C GLY A 39 -26.14 -30.40 33.11
N GLY A 40 -25.14 -29.62 33.40
CA GLY A 40 -23.97 -29.93 34.23
C GLY A 40 -23.60 -28.71 35.06
N THR A 41 -23.73 -28.89 36.34
CA THR A 41 -23.52 -28.06 37.52
C THR A 41 -22.19 -27.30 37.54
N GLY A 42 -22.26 -26.10 38.12
CA GLY A 42 -21.14 -25.18 38.31
C GLY A 42 -20.02 -25.75 39.18
N GLY A 43 -18.79 -25.59 38.69
CA GLY A 43 -17.56 -25.73 39.44
C GLY A 43 -16.82 -24.39 39.49
N ARG A 44 -16.78 -23.75 40.66
CA ARG A 44 -15.90 -22.60 40.94
C ARG A 44 -14.46 -23.11 40.97
N VAL A 45 -13.62 -22.54 40.10
CA VAL A 45 -12.16 -22.70 40.16
C VAL A 45 -11.65 -21.61 41.11
N PRO A 46 -10.80 -21.98 42.13
CA PRO A 46 -10.17 -20.98 42.98
C PRO A 46 -8.99 -20.27 42.30
N PRO A 47 -8.70 -19.00 42.66
CA PRO A 47 -7.60 -18.25 42.09
C PRO A 47 -6.23 -18.84 42.50
N GLY A 48 -5.33 -19.00 41.53
CA GLY A 48 -3.98 -19.44 41.73
C GLY A 48 -3.11 -18.38 42.42
N PRO A 49 -1.96 -18.81 43.03
CA PRO A 49 -1.10 -17.93 43.79
C PRO A 49 -0.34 -16.91 42.89
N PRO A 50 0.04 -15.73 43.44
CA PRO A 50 0.76 -14.70 42.69
C PRO A 50 2.18 -15.14 42.35
N GLY A 51 2.59 -14.89 41.12
CA GLY A 51 3.94 -15.16 40.59
C GLY A 51 5.01 -14.23 41.19
N PRO A 52 6.28 -14.63 41.13
CA PRO A 52 7.38 -13.89 41.74
C PRO A 52 7.72 -12.58 41.03
N HIS A 53 8.01 -11.56 41.81
CA HIS A 53 8.44 -10.23 41.36
C HIS A 53 9.81 -10.26 40.66
N PRO A 54 10.07 -9.41 39.67
CA PRO A 54 11.39 -9.27 39.05
C PRO A 54 12.39 -8.57 40.00
N PRO A 55 13.70 -8.89 39.92
CA PRO A 55 14.71 -8.31 40.78
C PRO A 55 15.02 -6.83 40.45
N ARG A 56 15.29 -6.04 41.49
CA ARG A 56 15.75 -4.66 41.43
C ARG A 56 17.17 -4.56 40.85
N PRO A 57 17.49 -3.52 40.06
CA PRO A 57 18.87 -3.27 39.64
C PRO A 57 19.72 -2.71 40.76
N PRO A 58 21.05 -3.00 40.77
CA PRO A 58 21.95 -2.52 41.81
C PRO A 58 22.31 -1.04 41.71
N ALA A 59 22.48 -0.41 42.85
CA ALA A 59 22.92 0.97 43.01
C ALA A 59 24.35 1.17 42.52
N GLY A 60 24.56 2.02 41.52
CA GLY A 60 25.88 2.43 41.06
C GLY A 60 26.49 3.48 41.97
N LYS A 61 27.69 3.20 42.45
CA LYS A 61 28.53 4.08 43.31
C LYS A 61 29.05 5.27 42.46
N GLY A 62 28.90 6.47 43.01
CA GLY A 62 29.46 7.68 42.45
C GLY A 62 30.98 7.74 42.45
N ALA A 63 31.56 8.16 41.37
CA ALA A 63 32.95 8.58 41.29
C ALA A 63 33.01 10.09 41.08
N ARG A 64 33.55 10.79 42.08
CA ARG A 64 33.93 12.20 42.05
C ARG A 64 35.11 12.39 41.09
N VAL A 65 34.98 13.31 40.15
CA VAL A 65 36.14 13.83 39.42
C VAL A 65 36.21 15.35 39.65
N THR A 66 37.31 15.72 40.25
CA THR A 66 37.70 17.09 40.57
C THR A 66 38.25 17.83 39.32
N PRO A 67 38.09 19.18 39.24
CA PRO A 67 38.61 19.95 38.11
C PRO A 67 40.06 20.37 38.29
N ARG A 68 40.90 20.16 37.30
CA ARG A 68 42.24 20.76 37.23
C ARG A 68 42.22 22.06 36.44
N ARG A 69 42.67 23.10 37.07
CA ARG A 69 42.87 24.50 36.61
C ARG A 69 44.22 24.69 35.92
N ARG A 70 44.25 25.67 35.00
CA ARG A 70 45.35 26.54 34.53
C ARG A 70 46.37 25.90 33.58
N SER A 71 46.79 26.58 32.56
CA SER A 71 47.37 27.94 32.53
C SER A 71 47.38 28.55 31.13
N ALA A 72 47.24 29.85 31.13
CA ALA A 72 47.43 30.77 29.98
C ALA A 72 48.88 30.95 29.59
N ARG A 73 49.13 31.17 28.28
CA ARG A 73 50.14 32.12 27.79
C ARG A 73 49.88 32.41 26.30
N SER A 74 49.64 33.69 26.03
CA SER A 74 49.91 34.37 24.75
C SER A 74 51.23 35.14 24.95
N PRO A 75 51.79 35.93 23.95
CA PRO A 75 51.65 36.02 22.52
C PRO A 75 53.01 36.17 21.78
N LEU A 76 52.99 36.68 20.53
CA LEU A 76 54.05 37.20 19.66
C LEU A 76 54.47 36.23 18.54
N SER A 77 54.65 36.53 17.29
CA SER A 77 54.64 37.80 16.54
C SER A 77 54.71 37.49 15.05
N SER A 78 54.06 38.27 14.25
CA SER A 78 54.42 38.90 12.99
C SER A 78 55.15 38.12 11.86
N GLN A 79 54.59 38.34 10.69
CA GLN A 79 55.24 38.46 9.38
C GLN A 79 55.70 37.23 8.64
N SER A 80 54.89 36.80 7.68
CA SER A 80 55.36 36.63 6.31
C SER A 80 54.18 36.53 5.35
N ALA A 81 53.74 37.67 4.82
CA ALA A 81 52.94 37.68 3.61
C ALA A 81 53.90 37.55 2.43
N ARG A 82 53.72 36.54 1.60
CA ARG A 82 53.85 36.65 0.14
C ARG A 82 53.76 35.26 -0.53
N ARG A 83 52.87 35.21 -1.57
CA ARG A 83 52.83 34.26 -2.66
C ARG A 83 52.34 32.85 -2.33
N VAL A 84 51.04 32.64 -2.44
CA VAL A 84 50.47 31.50 -3.18
C VAL A 84 49.09 31.92 -3.71
N SER A 85 49.05 32.61 -4.81
CA SER A 85 47.86 32.84 -5.59
C SER A 85 48.01 32.13 -6.92
N ALA A 86 47.61 30.87 -7.04
CA ALA A 86 47.31 30.21 -8.32
C ALA A 86 46.76 28.78 -8.18
N GLY A 87 46.65 28.18 -6.97
CA GLY A 87 46.26 26.78 -6.80
C GLY A 87 44.82 26.52 -6.37
N ARG A 88 44.01 27.57 -6.04
CA ARG A 88 42.69 27.40 -5.38
C ARG A 88 41.49 27.29 -6.30
N ARG A 89 41.62 27.31 -7.61
CA ARG A 89 40.44 27.25 -8.51
C ARG A 89 40.20 25.89 -9.16
N LYS A 90 41.06 24.88 -8.96
CA LYS A 90 40.90 23.56 -9.57
C LYS A 90 40.31 22.48 -8.65
N TRP A 91 40.17 22.76 -7.35
CA TRP A 91 39.65 21.80 -6.35
C TRP A 91 38.18 21.95 -6.03
N ARG A 92 37.49 23.04 -6.44
CA ARG A 92 36.05 23.22 -6.22
C ARG A 92 35.14 22.56 -7.27
N ARG A 93 35.69 21.97 -8.34
CA ARG A 93 34.89 21.28 -9.38
C ARG A 93 34.93 19.76 -9.31
N ARG A 94 35.55 19.16 -8.30
CA ARG A 94 35.53 17.70 -8.08
C ARG A 94 34.72 17.25 -6.87
N GLY A 95 33.99 18.11 -6.19
CA GLY A 95 33.22 17.81 -4.98
C GLY A 95 31.70 17.73 -5.15
N ALA A 96 31.20 17.91 -6.38
CA ALA A 96 29.88 17.39 -6.72
C ALA A 96 30.06 15.95 -7.23
N ALA A 97 30.53 15.06 -6.37
CA ALA A 97 30.27 13.64 -6.57
C ALA A 97 28.75 13.53 -6.73
N MET A 98 28.31 13.14 -7.94
CA MET A 98 26.96 12.68 -8.19
C MET A 98 26.69 11.69 -7.06
N ALA A 99 25.94 12.11 -6.04
CA ALA A 99 25.40 11.18 -5.09
C ALA A 99 24.65 10.17 -5.95
N GLU A 100 25.16 8.95 -6.05
CA GLU A 100 24.48 7.90 -6.80
C GLU A 100 23.07 7.87 -6.26
N ALA A 101 22.10 8.22 -7.11
CA ALA A 101 20.72 8.35 -6.71
C ALA A 101 20.30 6.97 -6.20
N ARG A 102 20.07 6.84 -4.88
CA ARG A 102 19.61 5.58 -4.30
C ARG A 102 18.31 5.16 -4.98
N PRO A 103 18.06 3.86 -5.13
CA PRO A 103 16.77 3.39 -5.60
C PRO A 103 15.65 3.88 -4.66
N LEU A 104 14.49 4.22 -5.22
CA LEU A 104 13.29 4.52 -4.45
C LEU A 104 12.89 3.30 -3.62
N ARG A 105 12.47 3.50 -2.38
CA ARG A 105 11.98 2.43 -1.53
C ARG A 105 10.47 2.51 -1.40
N LEU A 106 9.78 1.43 -1.78
CA LEU A 106 8.34 1.34 -1.73
C LEU A 106 7.93 0.28 -0.70
N LEU A 107 7.08 0.68 0.26
CA LEU A 107 6.41 -0.27 1.12
C LEU A 107 5.35 -1.01 0.31
N ALA A 108 5.40 -2.34 0.31
CA ALA A 108 4.59 -3.17 -0.58
C ALA A 108 3.51 -3.95 0.21
N LEU A 109 2.24 -3.75 -0.17
CA LEU A 109 1.05 -4.29 0.49
C LEU A 109 0.42 -5.37 -0.40
N HIS A 110 0.37 -6.59 0.09
CA HIS A 110 -0.12 -7.77 -0.64
C HIS A 110 -1.66 -7.83 -0.75
N GLY A 111 -2.17 -8.68 -1.65
CA GLY A 111 -3.60 -8.95 -1.79
C GLY A 111 -4.14 -9.85 -0.68
N TYR A 112 -5.48 -9.95 -0.58
CA TYR A 112 -6.17 -10.86 0.33
C TYR A 112 -5.71 -12.32 0.12
N ARG A 113 -5.60 -13.09 1.20
CA ARG A 113 -5.09 -14.46 1.24
C ARG A 113 -3.64 -14.63 0.75
N GLN A 114 -2.87 -13.54 0.71
CA GLN A 114 -1.44 -13.60 0.48
C GLN A 114 -0.66 -13.36 1.78
N SER A 115 0.66 -13.44 1.69
CA SER A 115 1.64 -13.03 2.71
C SER A 115 2.71 -12.17 2.05
N ALA A 116 3.56 -11.52 2.82
CA ALA A 116 4.72 -10.80 2.30
C ALA A 116 5.64 -11.73 1.48
N ARG A 117 5.85 -12.98 1.93
CA ARG A 117 6.65 -13.99 1.23
C ARG A 117 6.05 -14.34 -0.13
N ARG A 118 4.75 -14.69 -0.19
CA ARG A 118 4.04 -15.00 -1.44
C ARG A 118 4.00 -13.80 -2.39
N PHE A 119 3.76 -12.61 -1.85
CA PHE A 119 3.75 -11.38 -2.64
C PHE A 119 5.12 -11.09 -3.24
N ARG A 120 6.20 -11.25 -2.47
CA ARG A 120 7.58 -11.13 -2.96
C ARG A 120 7.88 -12.10 -4.10
N GLN A 121 7.38 -13.32 -4.05
CA GLN A 121 7.54 -14.31 -5.12
C GLN A 121 6.77 -13.89 -6.38
N ARG A 122 5.48 -13.51 -6.23
CA ARG A 122 4.61 -13.10 -7.34
C ARG A 122 5.06 -11.81 -8.01
N THR A 123 5.74 -10.92 -7.31
CA THR A 123 6.29 -9.66 -7.84
C THR A 123 7.70 -9.80 -8.42
N GLY A 124 8.22 -11.00 -8.59
CA GLY A 124 9.58 -11.23 -9.08
C GLY A 124 9.90 -10.57 -10.43
N ALA A 125 8.96 -10.62 -11.38
CA ALA A 125 9.09 -9.98 -12.69
C ALA A 125 9.12 -8.44 -12.56
N LEU A 126 8.23 -7.85 -11.77
CA LEU A 126 8.21 -6.42 -11.50
C LEU A 126 9.51 -5.96 -10.82
N ARG A 127 9.95 -6.67 -9.78
CA ARG A 127 11.21 -6.37 -9.08
C ARG A 127 12.42 -6.42 -10.01
N LYS A 128 12.44 -7.38 -10.95
CA LYS A 128 13.47 -7.44 -12.00
C LYS A 128 13.35 -6.24 -12.95
N ALA A 129 12.14 -5.84 -13.33
CA ALA A 129 11.90 -4.69 -14.20
C ALA A 129 12.33 -3.36 -13.58
N LEU A 130 12.17 -3.21 -12.26
CA LEU A 130 12.50 -1.99 -11.50
C LEU A 130 13.92 -2.00 -10.90
N ARG A 131 14.73 -3.03 -11.19
CA ARG A 131 16.09 -3.15 -10.62
C ARG A 131 16.93 -1.88 -10.82
N GLY A 132 17.54 -1.37 -9.75
CA GLY A 132 18.34 -0.15 -9.73
C GLY A 132 17.54 1.16 -9.73
N ARG A 133 16.20 1.09 -9.86
CA ARG A 133 15.30 2.26 -9.81
C ARG A 133 14.41 2.24 -8.57
N ALA A 134 13.88 1.09 -8.21
CA ALA A 134 13.06 0.94 -7.00
C ALA A 134 13.27 -0.42 -6.32
N GLU A 135 13.15 -0.41 -5.00
CA GLU A 135 13.14 -1.57 -4.12
C GLU A 135 11.75 -1.73 -3.51
N LEU A 136 11.22 -2.96 -3.51
CA LEU A 136 9.94 -3.30 -2.89
C LEU A 136 10.20 -4.05 -1.57
N VAL A 137 9.75 -3.48 -0.46
CA VAL A 137 9.80 -4.07 0.88
C VAL A 137 8.39 -4.50 1.26
N ALA A 138 8.10 -5.79 1.19
CA ALA A 138 6.78 -6.33 1.51
C ALA A 138 6.64 -6.60 3.01
N ILE A 139 5.49 -6.26 3.56
CA ILE A 139 5.10 -6.56 4.93
C ILE A 139 3.88 -7.48 4.97
N ASP A 140 3.74 -8.21 6.05
CA ASP A 140 2.57 -9.05 6.32
C ASP A 140 1.39 -8.21 6.83
N ALA A 141 0.18 -8.52 6.33
CA ALA A 141 -1.04 -8.04 6.96
C ALA A 141 -1.19 -8.66 8.37
N PRO A 142 -1.79 -7.93 9.34
CA PRO A 142 -1.84 -8.40 10.73
C PRO A 142 -2.76 -9.61 10.92
N HIS A 143 -3.81 -9.74 10.12
CA HIS A 143 -4.83 -10.75 10.34
C HIS A 143 -4.51 -12.05 9.61
N ARG A 144 -4.24 -13.12 10.37
CA ARG A 144 -4.11 -14.47 9.84
C ARG A 144 -5.48 -15.04 9.47
N LEU A 145 -5.54 -15.74 8.35
CA LEU A 145 -6.72 -16.43 7.86
C LEU A 145 -6.56 -17.95 8.05
N PRO A 146 -7.65 -18.70 8.17
CA PRO A 146 -7.60 -20.14 8.07
C PRO A 146 -7.00 -20.59 6.74
N ALA A 147 -6.11 -21.56 6.77
CA ALA A 147 -5.58 -22.16 5.56
C ALA A 147 -6.71 -22.81 4.76
N GLY A 148 -6.74 -22.56 3.46
CA GLY A 148 -7.65 -23.20 2.51
C GLY A 148 -6.93 -24.33 1.76
N ALA A 149 -7.67 -25.04 0.92
CA ALA A 149 -7.12 -26.15 0.12
C ALA A 149 -6.01 -25.73 -0.87
N GLU A 150 -5.93 -24.43 -1.20
CA GLU A 150 -4.91 -23.87 -2.12
C GLU A 150 -3.71 -23.24 -1.39
N ASP A 151 -3.74 -23.24 -0.07
CA ASP A 151 -2.66 -22.66 0.73
C ASP A 151 -1.57 -23.72 0.99
N ASP A 152 -0.38 -23.23 1.37
CA ASP A 152 0.79 -24.07 1.61
C ASP A 152 0.47 -25.18 2.64
N PRO A 153 0.51 -26.46 2.26
CA PRO A 153 0.19 -27.55 3.16
C PRO A 153 1.14 -27.65 4.36
N ASP A 154 2.34 -27.10 4.27
CA ASP A 154 3.33 -27.10 5.35
C ASP A 154 3.12 -26.01 6.42
N GLY A 155 2.12 -25.14 6.24
CA GLY A 155 1.64 -24.20 7.25
C GLY A 155 2.56 -23.06 7.69
N ASP A 156 3.77 -22.97 7.13
CA ASP A 156 4.79 -21.99 7.52
C ASP A 156 4.48 -20.55 7.04
N ASP A 157 3.56 -20.39 6.09
CA ASP A 157 3.21 -19.10 5.49
C ASP A 157 1.69 -18.92 5.40
N PRO A 158 1.02 -18.68 6.55
CA PRO A 158 -0.43 -18.59 6.59
C PRO A 158 -0.96 -17.43 5.74
N PRO A 159 -2.11 -17.62 5.04
CA PRO A 159 -2.77 -16.54 4.33
C PRO A 159 -3.19 -15.43 5.28
N ARG A 160 -3.18 -14.18 4.78
CA ARG A 160 -3.46 -12.98 5.58
C ARG A 160 -4.41 -12.04 4.87
N GLY A 161 -5.03 -11.15 5.62
CA GLY A 161 -5.89 -10.10 5.13
C GLY A 161 -5.70 -8.80 5.90
N TRP A 162 -6.05 -7.67 5.25
CA TRP A 162 -5.93 -6.35 5.84
C TRP A 162 -7.17 -5.94 6.63
N TRP A 163 -8.36 -6.32 6.17
CA TRP A 163 -9.63 -6.15 6.91
C TRP A 163 -10.66 -7.15 6.40
N PHE A 164 -11.80 -7.21 7.07
CA PHE A 164 -12.88 -8.15 6.79
C PHE A 164 -14.19 -7.43 6.50
N SER A 165 -14.97 -7.97 5.57
CA SER A 165 -16.36 -7.57 5.31
C SER A 165 -17.35 -8.29 6.22
N GLY A 166 -16.98 -9.50 6.69
CA GLY A 166 -17.76 -10.34 7.60
C GLY A 166 -16.83 -11.14 8.51
N PRO A 167 -17.34 -12.05 9.33
CA PRO A 167 -16.54 -12.85 10.27
C PRO A 167 -15.47 -13.69 9.54
N GLY A 168 -14.23 -13.18 9.48
CA GLY A 168 -13.09 -13.84 8.84
C GLY A 168 -13.16 -13.90 7.31
N THR A 169 -14.10 -13.19 6.67
CA THR A 169 -14.28 -13.16 5.22
C THR A 169 -14.09 -11.77 4.64
N PHE A 170 -13.81 -11.71 3.36
CA PHE A 170 -13.65 -10.46 2.63
C PHE A 170 -14.17 -10.59 1.20
N GLU A 171 -15.02 -9.63 0.80
CA GLU A 171 -15.52 -9.47 -0.55
C GLU A 171 -15.38 -8.00 -0.97
N ALA A 172 -14.72 -7.74 -2.10
CA ALA A 172 -14.39 -6.39 -2.57
C ALA A 172 -15.61 -5.52 -2.87
N GLY A 173 -16.70 -6.15 -3.35
CA GLY A 173 -17.95 -5.47 -3.71
C GLY A 173 -18.95 -5.35 -2.57
N GLU A 174 -18.67 -5.88 -1.38
CA GLU A 174 -19.63 -5.94 -0.28
C GLU A 174 -19.69 -4.62 0.48
N ALA A 175 -20.93 -4.13 0.68
CA ALA A 175 -21.22 -3.00 1.55
C ALA A 175 -21.37 -3.47 3.01
N ALA A 176 -20.26 -3.94 3.59
CA ALA A 176 -20.25 -4.47 4.94
C ALA A 176 -20.74 -3.44 5.97
N ALA A 177 -21.76 -3.79 6.76
CA ALA A 177 -22.30 -2.91 7.79
C ALA A 177 -21.31 -2.71 8.96
N ALA A 178 -20.54 -3.75 9.29
CA ALA A 178 -19.57 -3.75 10.38
C ALA A 178 -18.23 -4.36 9.91
N PRO A 179 -17.44 -3.63 9.10
CA PRO A 179 -16.09 -4.09 8.70
C PRO A 179 -15.19 -4.13 9.93
N ALA A 180 -14.26 -5.09 9.97
CA ALA A 180 -13.34 -5.26 11.10
C ALA A 180 -11.89 -5.34 10.65
N GLY A 181 -10.95 -4.92 11.50
CA GLY A 181 -9.51 -5.11 11.30
C GLY A 181 -8.79 -4.00 10.52
N LEU A 182 -9.48 -2.94 10.09
CA LEU A 182 -8.85 -1.86 9.33
C LEU A 182 -7.88 -1.04 10.18
N GLU A 183 -8.22 -0.71 11.42
CA GLU A 183 -7.38 0.14 12.28
C GLU A 183 -6.07 -0.56 12.67
N GLU A 184 -6.11 -1.86 12.92
CA GLU A 184 -4.92 -2.67 13.15
C GLU A 184 -4.02 -2.70 11.92
N SER A 185 -4.60 -2.75 10.73
CA SER A 185 -3.87 -2.70 9.47
C SER A 185 -3.25 -1.34 9.19
N LEU A 186 -3.97 -0.26 9.45
CA LEU A 186 -3.41 1.10 9.36
C LEU A 186 -2.26 1.29 10.36
N SER A 187 -2.42 0.76 11.57
CA SER A 187 -1.37 0.78 12.59
C SER A 187 -0.14 -0.04 12.18
N ALA A 188 -0.33 -1.22 11.58
CA ALA A 188 0.76 -2.05 11.08
C ALA A 188 1.53 -1.36 9.93
N VAL A 189 0.82 -0.68 9.01
CA VAL A 189 1.46 0.11 7.94
C VAL A 189 2.24 1.28 8.52
N ALA A 190 1.69 2.01 9.49
CA ALA A 190 2.35 3.13 10.15
C ALA A 190 3.62 2.68 10.90
N ALA A 191 3.54 1.56 11.64
CA ALA A 191 4.69 0.96 12.32
C ALA A 191 5.79 0.57 11.32
N ALA A 192 5.43 -0.09 10.22
CA ALA A 192 6.40 -0.47 9.19
C ALA A 192 7.07 0.75 8.53
N LEU A 193 6.33 1.83 8.27
CA LEU A 193 6.89 3.08 7.75
C LEU A 193 7.89 3.72 8.72
N ALA A 194 7.61 3.68 10.02
CA ALA A 194 8.47 4.24 11.06
C ALA A 194 9.72 3.37 11.33
N GLU A 195 9.56 2.04 11.41
CA GLU A 195 10.61 1.12 11.84
C GLU A 195 11.57 0.74 10.71
N HIS A 196 11.04 0.59 9.49
CA HIS A 196 11.81 0.13 8.34
C HIS A 196 12.10 1.23 7.32
N GLY A 197 11.63 2.47 7.59
CA GLY A 197 11.83 3.63 6.72
C GLY A 197 13.28 4.09 6.58
N PRO A 198 13.53 5.12 5.81
CA PRO A 198 12.55 5.89 5.06
C PRO A 198 12.02 5.16 3.83
N PHE A 199 10.74 5.38 3.53
CA PHE A 199 10.10 4.97 2.28
C PHE A 199 9.73 6.20 1.46
N ASP A 200 9.84 6.10 0.13
CA ASP A 200 9.46 7.17 -0.79
C ASP A 200 7.99 7.07 -1.19
N GLY A 201 7.45 5.83 -1.27
CA GLY A 201 6.07 5.59 -1.68
C GLY A 201 5.53 4.23 -1.25
N LEU A 202 4.31 3.94 -1.72
CA LEU A 202 3.63 2.66 -1.52
C LEU A 202 3.47 1.92 -2.85
N LEU A 203 3.41 0.58 -2.78
CA LEU A 203 2.87 -0.26 -3.84
C LEU A 203 1.85 -1.20 -3.23
N GLY A 204 0.61 -1.18 -3.71
CA GLY A 204 -0.43 -2.08 -3.26
C GLY A 204 -0.95 -2.97 -4.39
N PHE A 205 -1.46 -4.15 -4.04
CA PHE A 205 -2.15 -5.05 -4.94
C PHE A 205 -3.49 -5.48 -4.35
N SER A 206 -4.58 -5.39 -5.12
CA SER A 206 -5.91 -5.84 -4.74
C SER A 206 -6.36 -5.22 -3.39
N GLN A 207 -6.65 -6.00 -2.35
CA GLN A 207 -6.97 -5.50 -1.02
C GLN A 207 -5.86 -4.59 -0.47
N GLY A 208 -4.58 -4.95 -0.64
CA GLY A 208 -3.47 -4.08 -0.24
C GLY A 208 -3.41 -2.76 -1.03
N ALA A 209 -3.89 -2.73 -2.28
CA ALA A 209 -4.01 -1.47 -3.03
C ALA A 209 -5.19 -0.61 -2.54
N ALA A 210 -6.29 -1.23 -2.16
CA ALA A 210 -7.43 -0.52 -1.56
C ALA A 210 -7.04 0.08 -0.19
N LEU A 211 -6.27 -0.65 0.65
CA LEU A 211 -5.67 -0.09 1.87
C LEU A 211 -4.72 1.06 1.54
N GLY A 212 -3.86 0.89 0.52
CA GLY A 212 -2.97 1.93 0.04
C GLY A 212 -3.70 3.22 -0.35
N ALA A 213 -4.87 3.10 -0.98
CA ALA A 213 -5.72 4.26 -1.31
C ALA A 213 -6.25 4.97 -0.04
N MET A 214 -6.64 4.22 1.00
CA MET A 214 -7.03 4.80 2.29
C MET A 214 -5.85 5.52 2.97
N VAL A 215 -4.65 4.93 2.93
CA VAL A 215 -3.42 5.57 3.42
C VAL A 215 -3.13 6.86 2.65
N CYS A 216 -3.30 6.87 1.31
CA CYS A 216 -3.17 8.09 0.50
C CYS A 216 -4.15 9.18 0.94
N ALA A 217 -5.40 8.81 1.25
CA ALA A 217 -6.41 9.74 1.75
C ALA A 217 -6.03 10.34 3.11
N LEU A 218 -5.55 9.51 4.05
CA LEU A 218 -5.05 9.98 5.35
C LEU A 218 -3.83 10.91 5.17
N ARG A 219 -2.88 10.53 4.31
CA ARG A 219 -1.69 11.35 4.01
C ARG A 219 -2.08 12.69 3.40
N ALA A 220 -3.01 12.73 2.46
CA ALA A 220 -3.49 13.95 1.82
C ALA A 220 -4.14 14.92 2.83
N ARG A 221 -4.71 14.39 3.92
CA ARG A 221 -5.26 15.18 5.05
C ARG A 221 -4.24 15.55 6.11
N GLY A 222 -2.96 15.25 5.88
CA GLY A 222 -1.88 15.64 6.79
C GLY A 222 -1.59 14.64 7.91
N ASP A 223 -2.07 13.40 7.84
CA ASP A 223 -1.74 12.36 8.85
C ASP A 223 -0.22 12.06 8.82
N PRO A 224 0.52 12.40 9.89
CA PRO A 224 1.97 12.28 9.91
C PRO A 224 2.46 10.82 9.98
N ARG A 225 1.58 9.87 10.30
CA ARG A 225 1.92 8.44 10.36
C ARG A 225 2.33 7.87 9.00
N PHE A 226 1.91 8.52 7.91
CA PHE A 226 2.08 8.03 6.54
C PHE A 226 2.94 8.96 5.68
N PRO A 227 4.26 9.07 5.95
CA PRO A 227 5.15 10.01 5.26
C PRO A 227 5.58 9.48 3.88
N VAL A 228 4.63 9.29 2.97
CA VAL A 228 4.86 8.83 1.60
C VAL A 228 4.57 9.94 0.59
N ALA A 229 5.30 9.97 -0.52
CA ALA A 229 5.18 10.98 -1.56
C ALA A 229 4.28 10.55 -2.74
N PHE A 230 4.10 9.24 -2.95
CA PHE A 230 3.29 8.69 -4.05
C PHE A 230 2.82 7.26 -3.75
N ALA A 231 1.90 6.74 -4.58
CA ALA A 231 1.53 5.33 -4.55
C ALA A 231 1.35 4.72 -5.94
N VAL A 232 1.62 3.40 -6.04
CA VAL A 232 1.29 2.55 -7.18
C VAL A 232 0.20 1.56 -6.73
N LEU A 233 -0.98 1.67 -7.30
CA LEU A 233 -2.19 0.94 -6.90
C LEU A 233 -2.63 0.00 -8.02
N VAL A 234 -2.41 -1.30 -7.83
CA VAL A 234 -2.70 -2.33 -8.85
C VAL A 234 -3.98 -3.07 -8.49
N ALA A 235 -4.96 -3.10 -9.40
CA ALA A 235 -6.28 -3.72 -9.20
C ALA A 235 -6.94 -3.21 -7.90
N ALA A 236 -6.86 -1.90 -7.64
CA ALA A 236 -7.43 -1.25 -6.47
C ALA A 236 -8.94 -1.01 -6.63
N PHE A 237 -9.64 -0.84 -5.52
CA PHE A 237 -11.06 -0.51 -5.48
C PHE A 237 -11.38 0.31 -4.22
N ALA A 238 -12.47 1.09 -4.28
CA ALA A 238 -12.99 1.76 -3.09
C ALA A 238 -13.77 0.77 -2.23
N SER A 239 -13.49 0.72 -0.94
CA SER A 239 -14.30 -0.08 0.00
C SER A 239 -15.75 0.41 -0.01
N ARG A 240 -16.69 -0.53 -0.13
CA ARG A 240 -18.12 -0.26 -0.11
C ARG A 240 -18.73 -0.15 1.30
N ALA A 241 -17.94 -0.47 2.33
CA ALA A 241 -18.39 -0.36 3.71
C ALA A 241 -18.71 1.11 4.07
N PRO A 242 -19.91 1.44 4.60
CA PRO A 242 -20.27 2.82 4.96
C PRO A 242 -19.30 3.47 5.93
N ALA A 243 -18.74 2.68 6.87
CA ALA A 243 -17.72 3.13 7.82
C ALA A 243 -16.45 3.64 7.13
N HIS A 244 -16.12 3.14 5.94
CA HIS A 244 -14.93 3.53 5.18
C HIS A 244 -15.22 4.68 4.18
N GLY A 245 -16.48 5.09 4.00
CA GLY A 245 -16.86 6.13 3.05
C GLY A 245 -16.15 7.47 3.26
N HIS A 246 -15.74 7.76 4.48
CA HIS A 246 -15.03 8.99 4.81
C HIS A 246 -13.68 9.13 4.11
N PHE A 247 -13.00 8.05 3.71
CA PHE A 247 -11.73 8.11 2.99
C PHE A 247 -11.87 8.74 1.59
N TYR A 248 -13.05 8.67 0.98
CA TYR A 248 -13.28 9.04 -0.41
C TYR A 248 -14.15 10.30 -0.59
N ARG A 249 -14.47 11.02 0.51
CA ARG A 249 -15.34 12.22 0.47
C ARG A 249 -14.67 13.42 -0.17
N GLU A 250 -13.36 13.52 0.00
CA GLU A 250 -12.56 14.63 -0.50
C GLU A 250 -11.59 14.14 -1.57
N PRO A 251 -11.26 14.94 -2.59
CA PRO A 251 -10.26 14.60 -3.57
C PRO A 251 -8.91 14.27 -2.92
N ILE A 252 -8.31 13.16 -3.28
CA ILE A 252 -7.05 12.70 -2.70
C ILE A 252 -5.88 13.32 -3.49
N ALA A 253 -5.27 14.34 -2.93
CA ALA A 253 -4.16 15.09 -3.54
C ALA A 253 -2.81 14.40 -3.25
N LEU A 254 -2.63 13.18 -3.72
CA LEU A 254 -1.37 12.45 -3.69
C LEU A 254 -1.09 11.86 -5.07
N PRO A 255 0.10 12.04 -5.67
CA PRO A 255 0.45 11.44 -6.95
C PRO A 255 0.28 9.92 -6.94
N THR A 256 -0.48 9.37 -7.89
CA THR A 256 -0.74 7.93 -7.97
C THR A 256 -0.66 7.39 -9.38
N LEU A 257 -0.22 6.13 -9.48
CA LEU A 257 -0.35 5.30 -10.68
C LEU A 257 -1.34 4.18 -10.39
N HIS A 258 -2.49 4.20 -11.05
CA HIS A 258 -3.50 3.14 -11.00
C HIS A 258 -3.28 2.17 -12.16
N VAL A 259 -3.11 0.88 -11.84
CA VAL A 259 -2.91 -0.18 -12.84
C VAL A 259 -4.14 -1.06 -12.89
N VAL A 260 -4.78 -1.12 -14.06
CA VAL A 260 -6.10 -1.71 -14.25
C VAL A 260 -6.03 -2.83 -15.30
N GLY A 261 -6.48 -4.03 -14.93
CA GLY A 261 -6.64 -5.16 -15.85
C GLY A 261 -8.01 -5.11 -16.54
N ASP A 262 -8.03 -5.06 -17.88
CA ASP A 262 -9.29 -4.97 -18.62
C ASP A 262 -10.16 -6.23 -18.52
N THR A 263 -9.52 -7.40 -18.29
CA THR A 263 -10.21 -8.69 -18.13
C THR A 263 -10.11 -9.22 -16.68
N ASP A 264 -9.93 -8.33 -15.71
CA ASP A 264 -9.87 -8.71 -14.29
C ASP A 264 -11.25 -9.23 -13.83
N GLY A 265 -11.30 -10.52 -13.49
CA GLY A 265 -12.51 -11.21 -13.03
C GLY A 265 -12.70 -11.17 -11.51
N VAL A 266 -11.73 -10.63 -10.76
CA VAL A 266 -11.78 -10.49 -9.30
C VAL A 266 -12.16 -9.05 -8.93
N ILE A 267 -11.43 -8.09 -9.45
CA ILE A 267 -11.72 -6.66 -9.31
C ILE A 267 -12.06 -6.11 -10.69
N ALA A 268 -13.34 -5.98 -10.96
CA ALA A 268 -13.78 -5.44 -12.24
C ALA A 268 -13.11 -4.09 -12.54
N ALA A 269 -12.64 -3.92 -13.78
CA ALA A 269 -11.94 -2.71 -14.21
C ALA A 269 -12.69 -1.41 -13.88
N ALA A 270 -14.04 -1.46 -13.87
CA ALA A 270 -14.88 -0.34 -13.48
C ALA A 270 -14.65 0.11 -12.03
N LEU A 271 -14.45 -0.82 -11.09
CA LEU A 271 -14.18 -0.49 -9.67
C LEU A 271 -12.84 0.24 -9.50
N SER A 272 -11.82 -0.20 -10.25
CA SER A 272 -10.51 0.46 -10.22
C SER A 272 -10.54 1.85 -10.86
N ARG A 273 -11.30 2.02 -11.93
CA ARG A 273 -11.51 3.34 -12.57
C ARG A 273 -12.32 4.28 -11.68
N GLU A 274 -13.35 3.76 -10.99
CA GLU A 274 -14.14 4.52 -10.00
C GLU A 274 -13.25 5.04 -8.86
N LEU A 275 -12.40 4.19 -8.29
CA LEU A 275 -11.45 4.63 -7.28
C LEU A 275 -10.49 5.70 -7.81
N ALA A 276 -9.98 5.55 -9.04
CA ALA A 276 -9.06 6.53 -9.63
C ALA A 276 -9.68 7.94 -9.70
N GLN A 277 -11.01 8.05 -9.88
CA GLN A 277 -11.72 9.34 -9.89
C GLN A 277 -11.72 10.05 -8.53
N CYS A 278 -11.42 9.36 -7.44
CA CYS A 278 -11.26 9.97 -6.13
C CYS A 278 -9.91 10.71 -5.97
N PHE A 279 -8.97 10.54 -6.92
CA PHE A 279 -7.64 11.15 -6.86
C PHE A 279 -7.52 12.37 -7.76
N VAL A 280 -6.67 13.30 -7.37
CA VAL A 280 -6.33 14.47 -8.18
C VAL A 280 -5.29 14.04 -9.22
N GLU A 281 -5.59 14.22 -10.50
CA GLU A 281 -4.71 13.93 -11.64
C GLU A 281 -4.04 12.53 -11.58
N PRO A 282 -4.81 11.42 -11.40
CA PRO A 282 -4.26 10.10 -11.34
C PRO A 282 -3.67 9.67 -12.68
N VAL A 283 -2.51 9.03 -12.68
CA VAL A 283 -2.02 8.32 -13.87
C VAL A 283 -2.70 6.95 -13.91
N VAL A 284 -3.34 6.62 -15.05
CA VAL A 284 -4.01 5.33 -15.24
C VAL A 284 -3.32 4.53 -16.33
N LEU A 285 -2.83 3.33 -15.97
CA LEU A 285 -2.26 2.35 -16.87
C LEU A 285 -3.22 1.17 -17.01
N THR A 286 -3.72 0.90 -18.21
CA THR A 286 -4.52 -0.29 -18.50
C THR A 286 -3.68 -1.39 -19.14
N HIS A 287 -4.08 -2.65 -18.94
CA HIS A 287 -3.48 -3.79 -19.60
C HIS A 287 -4.56 -4.85 -19.93
N PRO A 288 -4.39 -5.63 -21.01
CA PRO A 288 -5.43 -6.56 -21.47
C PRO A 288 -5.58 -7.81 -20.60
N GLY A 289 -4.78 -7.95 -19.54
CA GLY A 289 -4.80 -9.13 -18.66
C GLY A 289 -5.77 -8.99 -17.50
N GLY A 290 -5.84 -10.06 -16.67
CA GLY A 290 -6.72 -10.19 -15.51
C GLY A 290 -6.07 -9.72 -14.21
N HIS A 291 -6.37 -10.44 -13.10
CA HIS A 291 -6.00 -10.08 -11.72
C HIS A 291 -4.55 -10.42 -11.37
N PHE A 292 -3.60 -9.63 -11.86
CA PHE A 292 -2.17 -9.76 -11.56
C PHE A 292 -1.42 -8.43 -11.76
N ILE A 293 -0.18 -8.37 -11.27
CA ILE A 293 0.70 -7.21 -11.47
C ILE A 293 1.44 -7.38 -12.79
N PRO A 294 1.15 -6.58 -13.84
CA PRO A 294 1.81 -6.71 -15.13
C PRO A 294 3.24 -6.19 -15.08
N ALA A 295 4.16 -6.86 -15.80
CA ALA A 295 5.57 -6.48 -15.86
C ALA A 295 6.19 -6.62 -17.27
N ALA A 296 5.35 -6.64 -18.33
CA ALA A 296 5.82 -6.65 -19.71
C ALA A 296 6.45 -5.29 -20.09
N ALA A 297 7.09 -5.20 -21.24
CA ALA A 297 7.88 -4.03 -21.64
C ALA A 297 7.10 -2.71 -21.62
N ALA A 298 5.84 -2.73 -22.08
CA ALA A 298 4.98 -1.53 -22.09
C ALA A 298 4.68 -1.04 -20.68
N GLN A 299 4.30 -1.96 -19.76
CA GLN A 299 3.99 -1.63 -18.38
C GLN A 299 5.25 -1.21 -17.62
N LYS A 300 6.39 -1.87 -17.89
CA LYS A 300 7.68 -1.45 -17.32
C LYS A 300 7.99 0.00 -17.64
N LYS A 301 7.76 0.43 -18.89
CA LYS A 301 7.99 1.82 -19.32
C LYS A 301 7.16 2.78 -18.48
N ALA A 302 5.85 2.51 -18.36
CA ALA A 302 4.93 3.36 -17.59
C ALA A 302 5.30 3.44 -16.09
N TYR A 303 5.70 2.32 -15.47
CA TYR A 303 6.20 2.34 -14.09
C TYR A 303 7.45 3.23 -13.96
N LEU A 304 8.39 3.11 -14.87
CA LEU A 304 9.64 3.88 -14.81
C LEU A 304 9.38 5.38 -15.03
N GLU A 305 8.57 5.75 -16.01
CA GLU A 305 8.17 7.14 -16.28
C GLU A 305 7.46 7.78 -15.07
N PHE A 306 6.58 7.03 -14.40
CA PHE A 306 5.94 7.51 -13.19
C PHE A 306 6.94 7.69 -12.04
N LEU A 307 7.81 6.70 -11.80
CA LEU A 307 8.78 6.71 -10.70
C LEU A 307 9.90 7.75 -10.89
N GLU A 308 10.27 8.05 -12.13
CA GLU A 308 11.29 9.06 -12.45
C GLU A 308 10.93 10.43 -11.88
N ARG A 309 9.65 10.77 -11.78
CA ARG A 309 9.16 12.02 -11.18
C ARG A 309 9.59 12.22 -9.71
N PHE A 310 9.97 11.14 -9.02
CA PHE A 310 10.31 11.12 -7.59
C PHE A 310 11.78 10.79 -7.33
N CYS A 311 12.58 10.55 -8.38
CA CYS A 311 14.01 10.27 -8.24
C CYS A 311 14.76 11.52 -7.74
N PRO A 312 15.64 11.39 -6.72
CA PRO A 312 16.47 12.51 -6.28
C PRO A 312 17.31 13.06 -7.42
N GLY A 313 17.21 14.34 -7.71
CA GLY A 313 18.01 15.03 -8.72
C GLY A 313 17.26 15.55 -9.95
N GLN A 314 16.04 15.15 -10.24
CA GLN A 314 15.24 15.71 -11.35
C GLN A 314 14.32 16.86 -10.91
N GLY A 315 13.75 16.81 -9.71
CA GLY A 315 12.84 17.86 -9.22
C GLY A 315 13.50 19.21 -8.90
N GLN A 316 14.82 19.31 -8.91
CA GLN A 316 15.52 20.60 -8.76
C GLN A 316 15.74 21.30 -10.10
N ALA A 317 15.82 20.58 -11.21
CA ALA A 317 16.00 21.18 -12.53
C ALA A 317 14.74 21.91 -13.00
N GLU A 318 13.57 21.31 -12.82
CA GLU A 318 12.30 21.93 -13.24
C GLU A 318 11.90 23.14 -12.38
N ARG A 319 12.24 23.18 -11.09
CA ARG A 319 12.02 24.37 -10.23
C ARG A 319 12.94 25.54 -10.57
N LEU A 320 14.13 25.27 -11.06
CA LEU A 320 15.07 26.30 -11.53
C LEU A 320 14.67 26.86 -12.91
N GLU A 321 14.03 26.06 -13.76
CA GLU A 321 13.52 26.52 -15.07
C GLU A 321 12.14 27.23 -14.94
N ALA A 322 11.35 26.92 -13.90
CA ALA A 322 10.07 27.61 -13.63
C ALA A 322 10.21 28.99 -12.96
N GLY A 323 11.43 29.45 -12.62
CA GLY A 323 11.68 30.84 -12.20
C GLY A 323 11.05 31.26 -10.88
N GLU A 324 10.74 30.33 -9.98
CA GLU A 324 10.33 30.66 -8.61
C GLU A 324 11.58 30.93 -7.75
N VAL A 325 11.93 32.22 -7.69
CA VAL A 325 12.88 32.83 -6.73
C VAL A 325 12.10 33.43 -5.57
#